data_36acb464fc117c658a472f1f9490a510
#
_entry.id   36acb464fc117c658a472f1f9490a510
#
_cell.length_a   1.000
_cell.length_b   1.000
_cell.length_c   1.000
_cell.angle_alpha   90.00
_cell.angle_beta   90.00
_cell.angle_gamma   90.00
#
_symmetry.space_group_name_H-M   'P 1'
#
loop_
_entity.id
_entity.type
_entity.pdbx_description
1 polymer ?
#
loop_
_entity_poly.entity_id
_entity_poly.type
_entity_poly.pdbx_seq_one_letter_code
_entity_poly.pdbx_strand_id
1 'polypeptide(L)'
;MNTPTATYRIQFSPSFGFQAANSIISYLADLGISDLYASPIFKAVQGSLHGYDVVDPCRLNPELGGLSDFDALAAALRKHNMGWIQDIVPNHMAVDSENRLLMDILENGYHSKYFTFFDVDWDHPDASLNKRILAPFLGRFYGECLEDGEIALEYGPDGFKVAYYNIAFPLRIESYLNFFKNSAHLREKLAEDNPDFIKLLDILYVLKTLSSSDEPEERANQIKFIQGTLWEIYNSNAVIKAFIDETLRTFNGEKGTAESFNLLDELLSQQLFRLSFWKVAAEEINLSLIHI
;
A
#
# COMPACT_ATOMS: atom_id res chain seq x y z
N MET A 1 -36.54 -3.79 -15.72
CA MET A 1 -35.38 -4.69 -15.50
C MET A 1 -35.77 -6.04 -16.09
N ASN A 2 -34.96 -6.60 -16.98
CA ASN A 2 -35.17 -7.97 -17.43
C ASN A 2 -34.69 -8.92 -16.33
N THR A 3 -35.46 -9.95 -16.06
CA THR A 3 -35.04 -11.02 -15.15
C THR A 3 -34.11 -11.96 -15.92
N PRO A 4 -32.92 -12.27 -15.41
CA PRO A 4 -32.02 -13.25 -16.02
C PRO A 4 -32.72 -14.61 -16.16
N THR A 5 -32.65 -15.20 -17.35
CA THR A 5 -33.25 -16.53 -17.63
C THR A 5 -32.18 -17.60 -17.79
N ALA A 6 -31.02 -17.23 -18.33
CA ALA A 6 -29.85 -18.09 -18.45
C ALA A 6 -28.58 -17.22 -18.32
N THR A 7 -27.69 -17.55 -17.40
CA THR A 7 -26.44 -16.82 -17.17
C THR A 7 -25.24 -17.64 -17.59
N TYR A 8 -24.23 -16.99 -18.15
CA TYR A 8 -22.93 -17.60 -18.42
C TYR A 8 -21.85 -16.88 -17.65
N ARG A 9 -21.15 -17.60 -16.76
CA ARG A 9 -20.07 -17.01 -15.98
C ARG A 9 -18.77 -16.98 -16.75
N ILE A 10 -18.16 -15.79 -16.85
CA ILE A 10 -16.79 -15.60 -17.36
C ILE A 10 -15.85 -15.31 -16.19
N GLN A 11 -14.78 -16.09 -16.11
CA GLN A 11 -13.64 -15.78 -15.26
C GLN A 11 -12.69 -14.90 -16.07
N PHE A 12 -12.66 -13.60 -15.76
CA PHE A 12 -11.70 -12.68 -16.34
C PHE A 12 -10.30 -12.90 -15.74
N SER A 13 -9.28 -12.77 -16.58
CA SER A 13 -7.87 -12.90 -16.22
C SER A 13 -7.01 -12.16 -17.26
N PRO A 14 -5.71 -11.92 -17.02
CA PRO A 14 -4.82 -11.34 -18.02
C PRO A 14 -4.81 -12.10 -19.37
N SER A 15 -5.09 -13.41 -19.36
CA SER A 15 -5.17 -14.23 -20.58
C SER A 15 -6.56 -14.23 -21.22
N PHE A 16 -7.59 -13.75 -20.55
CA PHE A 16 -8.98 -13.68 -21.05
C PHE A 16 -9.64 -12.38 -20.57
N GLY A 17 -9.30 -11.27 -21.21
CA GLY A 17 -9.80 -9.93 -20.92
C GLY A 17 -11.05 -9.53 -21.72
N PHE A 18 -11.35 -8.23 -21.73
CA PHE A 18 -12.57 -7.68 -22.34
C PHE A 18 -12.67 -7.95 -23.84
N GLN A 19 -11.56 -7.88 -24.59
CA GLN A 19 -11.56 -8.17 -26.03
C GLN A 19 -11.88 -9.64 -26.33
N ALA A 20 -11.30 -10.56 -25.54
CA ALA A 20 -11.59 -11.99 -25.68
C ALA A 20 -13.07 -12.29 -25.36
N ALA A 21 -13.59 -11.71 -24.29
CA ALA A 21 -15.01 -11.83 -23.94
C ALA A 21 -15.92 -11.26 -25.06
N ASN A 22 -15.57 -10.09 -25.61
CA ASN A 22 -16.32 -9.47 -26.70
C ASN A 22 -16.45 -10.40 -27.93
N SER A 23 -15.38 -11.15 -28.25
CA SER A 23 -15.38 -12.05 -29.41
C SER A 23 -16.35 -13.21 -29.33
N ILE A 24 -16.81 -13.59 -28.13
CA ILE A 24 -17.74 -14.71 -27.92
C ILE A 24 -19.19 -14.30 -27.63
N ILE A 25 -19.50 -12.99 -27.56
CA ILE A 25 -20.84 -12.52 -27.20
C ILE A 25 -21.91 -13.00 -28.20
N SER A 26 -21.64 -12.96 -29.51
CA SER A 26 -22.56 -13.48 -30.52
C SER A 26 -22.85 -14.95 -30.32
N TYR A 27 -21.85 -15.77 -30.07
CA TYR A 27 -22.01 -17.19 -29.78
C TYR A 27 -22.86 -17.45 -28.53
N LEU A 28 -22.61 -16.68 -27.45
CA LEU A 28 -23.39 -16.82 -26.22
C LEU A 28 -24.85 -16.41 -26.42
N ALA A 29 -25.11 -15.38 -27.21
CA ALA A 29 -26.47 -14.97 -27.58
C ALA A 29 -27.19 -16.06 -28.39
N ASP A 30 -26.52 -16.67 -29.39
CA ASP A 30 -27.05 -17.78 -30.19
C ASP A 30 -27.32 -19.03 -29.34
N LEU A 31 -26.54 -19.22 -28.26
CA LEU A 31 -26.76 -20.29 -27.28
C LEU A 31 -27.97 -20.02 -26.36
N GLY A 32 -28.54 -18.81 -26.39
CA GLY A 32 -29.70 -18.43 -25.58
C GLY A 32 -29.34 -17.87 -24.19
N ILE A 33 -28.08 -17.43 -23.99
CA ILE A 33 -27.67 -16.76 -22.74
C ILE A 33 -28.28 -15.36 -22.70
N SER A 34 -29.00 -15.05 -21.62
CA SER A 34 -29.61 -13.73 -21.40
C SER A 34 -28.72 -12.75 -20.73
N ASP A 35 -27.78 -13.21 -19.88
CA ASP A 35 -26.93 -12.34 -19.07
C ASP A 35 -25.53 -12.94 -18.90
N LEU A 36 -24.51 -12.08 -19.02
CA LEU A 36 -23.14 -12.41 -18.72
C LEU A 36 -22.89 -12.20 -17.22
N TYR A 37 -22.41 -13.22 -16.52
CA TYR A 37 -21.95 -13.10 -15.13
C TYR A 37 -20.43 -12.96 -15.13
N ALA A 38 -19.96 -11.75 -14.83
CA ALA A 38 -18.56 -11.41 -14.82
C ALA A 38 -17.93 -11.65 -13.46
N SER A 39 -16.77 -12.31 -13.39
CA SER A 39 -15.90 -12.26 -12.21
C SER A 39 -15.44 -10.82 -11.94
N PRO A 40 -14.82 -10.52 -10.78
CA PRO A 40 -14.40 -9.14 -10.48
C PRO A 40 -13.51 -8.55 -11.58
N ILE A 41 -13.81 -7.30 -11.98
CA ILE A 41 -13.12 -6.58 -13.05
C ILE A 41 -12.38 -5.35 -12.56
N PHE A 42 -12.47 -5.04 -11.26
CA PHE A 42 -11.75 -3.92 -10.67
C PHE A 42 -10.28 -4.24 -10.49
N LYS A 43 -9.46 -3.19 -10.28
CA LYS A 43 -8.01 -3.33 -10.18
C LYS A 43 -7.65 -4.26 -9.02
N ALA A 44 -7.08 -5.38 -9.36
CA ALA A 44 -6.57 -6.40 -8.45
C ALA A 44 -5.05 -6.32 -8.34
N VAL A 45 -4.46 -7.15 -7.48
CA VAL A 45 -3.00 -7.35 -7.39
C VAL A 45 -2.46 -7.71 -8.77
N GLN A 46 -1.31 -7.17 -9.13
CA GLN A 46 -0.68 -7.43 -10.43
C GLN A 46 -0.49 -8.94 -10.67
N GLY A 47 -0.92 -9.40 -11.82
CA GLY A 47 -0.87 -10.82 -12.22
C GLY A 47 -1.96 -11.70 -11.61
N SER A 48 -2.95 -11.14 -10.92
CA SER A 48 -4.10 -11.88 -10.37
C SER A 48 -4.84 -12.63 -11.47
N LEU A 49 -5.06 -13.93 -11.28
CA LEU A 49 -5.79 -14.79 -12.22
C LEU A 49 -7.30 -14.84 -11.96
N HIS A 50 -7.77 -14.22 -10.88
CA HIS A 50 -9.15 -14.33 -10.42
C HIS A 50 -9.84 -12.99 -10.10
N GLY A 51 -9.07 -11.93 -9.77
CA GLY A 51 -9.59 -10.59 -9.51
C GLY A 51 -10.26 -10.37 -8.15
N TYR A 52 -10.25 -11.36 -7.24
CA TYR A 52 -10.84 -11.23 -5.90
C TYR A 52 -9.94 -10.51 -4.89
N ASP A 53 -8.68 -10.31 -5.22
CA ASP A 53 -7.66 -9.59 -4.46
C ASP A 53 -7.59 -8.12 -4.90
N VAL A 54 -8.70 -7.42 -4.74
CA VAL A 54 -8.88 -6.03 -5.19
C VAL A 54 -7.95 -5.09 -4.41
N VAL A 55 -7.24 -4.22 -5.12
CA VAL A 55 -6.41 -3.13 -4.55
C VAL A 55 -7.02 -1.74 -4.79
N ASP A 56 -7.86 -1.58 -5.82
CA ASP A 56 -8.59 -0.33 -6.09
C ASP A 56 -9.97 -0.63 -6.69
N PRO A 57 -11.05 -0.50 -5.90
CA PRO A 57 -12.40 -0.78 -6.35
C PRO A 57 -13.00 0.31 -7.27
N CYS A 58 -12.31 1.43 -7.45
CA CYS A 58 -12.77 2.55 -8.27
C CYS A 58 -12.18 2.54 -9.70
N ARG A 59 -11.34 1.57 -10.03
CA ARG A 59 -10.67 1.48 -11.33
C ARG A 59 -10.83 0.10 -11.94
N LEU A 60 -10.98 0.04 -13.26
CA LEU A 60 -10.89 -1.22 -14.00
C LEU A 60 -9.47 -1.80 -13.90
N ASN A 61 -9.38 -3.13 -13.85
CA ASN A 61 -8.09 -3.81 -13.91
C ASN A 61 -7.46 -3.64 -15.31
N PRO A 62 -6.33 -2.94 -15.44
CA PRO A 62 -5.70 -2.68 -16.74
C PRO A 62 -5.23 -3.97 -17.44
N GLU A 63 -5.02 -5.05 -16.69
CA GLU A 63 -4.62 -6.36 -17.25
C GLU A 63 -5.76 -7.07 -17.99
N LEU A 64 -7.01 -6.63 -17.79
CA LEU A 64 -8.20 -7.14 -18.52
C LEU A 64 -8.49 -6.35 -19.80
N GLY A 65 -7.82 -5.22 -20.00
CA GLY A 65 -8.04 -4.28 -21.10
C GLY A 65 -8.40 -2.87 -20.61
N GLY A 66 -8.46 -1.92 -21.54
CA GLY A 66 -8.79 -0.54 -21.24
C GLY A 66 -10.31 -0.29 -21.15
N LEU A 67 -10.67 0.95 -20.77
CA LEU A 67 -12.06 1.40 -20.75
C LEU A 67 -12.74 1.24 -22.13
N SER A 68 -12.02 1.52 -23.21
CA SER A 68 -12.51 1.35 -24.59
C SER A 68 -12.88 -0.09 -24.92
N ASP A 69 -12.13 -1.07 -24.39
CA ASP A 69 -12.41 -2.50 -24.59
C ASP A 69 -13.66 -2.93 -23.81
N PHE A 70 -13.80 -2.41 -22.59
CA PHE A 70 -14.99 -2.60 -21.78
C PHE A 70 -16.23 -1.96 -22.43
N ASP A 71 -16.13 -0.76 -22.97
CA ASP A 71 -17.22 -0.08 -23.67
C ASP A 71 -17.64 -0.83 -24.93
N ALA A 72 -16.68 -1.41 -25.68
CA ALA A 72 -16.97 -2.25 -26.85
C ALA A 72 -17.72 -3.53 -26.44
N LEU A 73 -17.29 -4.20 -25.36
CA LEU A 73 -17.99 -5.37 -24.79
C LEU A 73 -19.41 -5.00 -24.35
N ALA A 74 -19.58 -3.89 -23.65
CA ALA A 74 -20.90 -3.41 -23.21
C ALA A 74 -21.82 -3.06 -24.39
N ALA A 75 -21.27 -2.52 -25.48
CA ALA A 75 -22.01 -2.26 -26.72
C ALA A 75 -22.45 -3.55 -27.41
N ALA A 76 -21.59 -4.58 -27.46
CA ALA A 76 -21.93 -5.90 -28.00
C ALA A 76 -23.04 -6.58 -27.19
N LEU A 77 -22.96 -6.55 -25.88
CA LEU A 77 -24.03 -7.09 -25.00
C LEU A 77 -25.37 -6.39 -25.29
N ARG A 78 -25.39 -5.06 -25.37
CA ARG A 78 -26.59 -4.28 -25.70
C ARG A 78 -27.15 -4.66 -27.07
N LYS A 79 -26.29 -4.82 -28.08
CA LYS A 79 -26.69 -5.24 -29.45
C LYS A 79 -27.40 -6.58 -29.46
N HIS A 80 -27.02 -7.49 -28.60
CA HIS A 80 -27.62 -8.83 -28.48
C HIS A 80 -28.71 -8.94 -27.39
N ASN A 81 -29.13 -7.81 -26.78
CA ASN A 81 -30.11 -7.75 -25.67
C ASN A 81 -29.66 -8.57 -24.46
N MET A 82 -28.36 -8.72 -24.24
CA MET A 82 -27.80 -9.43 -23.10
C MET A 82 -27.54 -8.45 -21.93
N GLY A 83 -27.81 -8.91 -20.71
CA GLY A 83 -27.49 -8.19 -19.48
C GLY A 83 -26.08 -8.46 -18.99
N TRP A 84 -25.69 -7.70 -17.97
CA TRP A 84 -24.42 -7.82 -17.25
C TRP A 84 -24.67 -7.97 -15.76
N ILE A 85 -24.12 -9.00 -15.15
CA ILE A 85 -24.12 -9.24 -13.71
C ILE A 85 -22.68 -9.13 -13.24
N GLN A 86 -22.38 -8.15 -12.39
CA GLN A 86 -21.05 -7.91 -11.86
C GLN A 86 -20.87 -8.63 -10.53
N ASP A 87 -19.87 -9.51 -10.46
CA ASP A 87 -19.37 -10.02 -9.18
C ASP A 87 -18.55 -8.93 -8.49
N ILE A 88 -18.83 -8.68 -7.22
CA ILE A 88 -18.17 -7.66 -6.41
C ILE A 88 -17.60 -8.27 -5.14
N VAL A 89 -16.56 -7.63 -4.58
CA VAL A 89 -15.85 -8.07 -3.38
C VAL A 89 -15.96 -6.99 -2.29
N PRO A 90 -17.13 -6.87 -1.61
CA PRO A 90 -17.32 -5.82 -0.61
C PRO A 90 -16.71 -6.13 0.75
N ASN A 91 -16.30 -7.38 0.98
CA ASN A 91 -15.93 -7.88 2.30
C ASN A 91 -14.45 -7.69 2.62
N HIS A 92 -13.58 -7.66 1.62
CA HIS A 92 -12.12 -7.55 1.82
C HIS A 92 -11.44 -6.89 0.63
N MET A 93 -10.23 -6.42 0.87
CA MET A 93 -9.28 -5.96 -0.15
C MET A 93 -7.93 -6.66 0.07
N ALA A 94 -7.10 -6.66 -0.96
CA ALA A 94 -5.75 -7.18 -0.82
C ALA A 94 -4.91 -6.30 0.10
N VAL A 95 -4.04 -6.93 0.87
CA VAL A 95 -2.95 -6.25 1.56
C VAL A 95 -1.76 -6.22 0.62
N ASP A 96 -1.64 -5.12 -0.07
CA ASP A 96 -0.62 -4.87 -1.07
C ASP A 96 -0.26 -3.37 -1.07
N SER A 97 0.97 -3.03 -1.46
CA SER A 97 1.43 -1.64 -1.55
C SER A 97 0.63 -0.80 -2.57
N GLU A 98 -0.04 -1.43 -3.52
CA GLU A 98 -0.95 -0.77 -4.45
C GLU A 98 -2.32 -0.44 -3.84
N ASN A 99 -2.68 -1.02 -2.68
CA ASN A 99 -3.88 -0.65 -1.93
C ASN A 99 -3.65 0.67 -1.19
N ARG A 100 -3.83 1.77 -1.91
CA ARG A 100 -3.58 3.12 -1.40
C ARG A 100 -4.44 3.49 -0.20
N LEU A 101 -5.63 2.90 -0.06
CA LEU A 101 -6.51 3.17 1.08
C LEU A 101 -5.89 2.62 2.36
N LEU A 102 -5.45 1.37 2.31
CA LEU A 102 -4.79 0.72 3.45
C LEU A 102 -3.43 1.37 3.75
N MET A 103 -2.62 1.64 2.72
CA MET A 103 -1.32 2.29 2.91
C MET A 103 -1.45 3.66 3.56
N ASP A 104 -2.46 4.47 3.17
CA ASP A 104 -2.72 5.76 3.81
C ASP A 104 -3.09 5.62 5.29
N ILE A 105 -3.85 4.58 5.67
CA ILE A 105 -4.17 4.30 7.07
C ILE A 105 -2.92 3.88 7.85
N LEU A 106 -2.06 3.04 7.26
CA LEU A 106 -0.81 2.61 7.90
C LEU A 106 0.18 3.76 8.11
N GLU A 107 0.15 4.77 7.23
CA GLU A 107 0.97 5.98 7.36
C GLU A 107 0.38 7.00 8.35
N ASN A 108 -0.93 7.23 8.29
CA ASN A 108 -1.60 8.37 8.91
C ASN A 108 -2.51 8.03 10.08
N GLY A 109 -2.92 6.76 10.24
CA GLY A 109 -3.81 6.31 11.30
C GLY A 109 -5.14 7.06 11.31
N TYR A 110 -5.52 7.60 12.45
CA TYR A 110 -6.78 8.34 12.63
C TYR A 110 -6.85 9.67 11.86
N HIS A 111 -5.72 10.18 11.36
CA HIS A 111 -5.70 11.33 10.45
C HIS A 111 -5.95 10.95 8.99
N SER A 112 -6.02 9.66 8.66
CA SER A 112 -6.38 9.20 7.33
C SER A 112 -7.84 9.51 7.03
N LYS A 113 -8.12 10.06 5.85
CA LYS A 113 -9.49 10.21 5.36
C LYS A 113 -10.19 8.86 5.10
N TYR A 114 -9.43 7.77 5.08
CA TYR A 114 -9.92 6.42 4.89
C TYR A 114 -10.02 5.63 6.20
N PHE A 115 -9.81 6.28 7.35
CA PHE A 115 -9.76 5.65 8.68
C PHE A 115 -10.96 4.72 8.96
N THR A 116 -12.16 5.07 8.49
CA THR A 116 -13.39 4.30 8.67
C THR A 116 -13.71 3.32 7.54
N PHE A 117 -12.83 3.17 6.54
CA PHE A 117 -13.07 2.29 5.40
C PHE A 117 -12.80 0.81 5.69
N PHE A 118 -12.00 0.56 6.72
CA PHE A 118 -11.66 -0.78 7.17
C PHE A 118 -12.12 -0.97 8.61
N ASP A 119 -12.59 -2.17 8.91
CA ASP A 119 -13.01 -2.55 10.26
C ASP A 119 -11.77 -2.96 11.07
N VAL A 120 -11.21 -2.00 11.81
CA VAL A 120 -10.01 -2.16 12.65
C VAL A 120 -10.39 -1.96 14.10
N ASP A 121 -10.08 -2.92 14.95
CA ASP A 121 -10.13 -2.72 16.41
C ASP A 121 -8.90 -1.96 16.89
N TRP A 122 -9.03 -0.62 16.93
CA TRP A 122 -7.97 0.28 17.36
C TRP A 122 -7.76 0.30 18.89
N ASP A 123 -8.78 -0.07 19.65
CA ASP A 123 -8.75 -0.07 21.12
C ASP A 123 -8.54 -1.48 21.69
N HIS A 124 -7.75 -2.27 20.97
CA HIS A 124 -7.46 -3.65 21.32
C HIS A 124 -6.90 -3.76 22.75
N PRO A 125 -7.37 -4.76 23.57
CA PRO A 125 -6.96 -4.92 24.96
C PRO A 125 -5.47 -5.26 25.14
N ASP A 126 -4.85 -5.93 24.15
CA ASP A 126 -3.40 -6.13 24.13
C ASP A 126 -2.71 -4.81 23.82
N ALA A 127 -1.88 -4.34 24.77
CA ALA A 127 -1.14 -3.10 24.65
C ALA A 127 -0.22 -3.06 23.41
N SER A 128 0.24 -4.21 22.93
CA SER A 128 1.10 -4.31 21.75
C SER A 128 0.36 -4.08 20.43
N LEU A 129 -0.97 -4.21 20.44
CA LEU A 129 -1.88 -4.00 19.30
C LEU A 129 -2.73 -2.74 19.46
N ASN A 130 -2.76 -2.14 20.65
CA ASN A 130 -3.50 -0.91 20.86
C ASN A 130 -3.01 0.18 19.92
N LYS A 131 -3.94 0.76 19.11
CA LYS A 131 -3.67 1.74 18.05
C LYS A 131 -2.74 1.26 16.94
N ARG A 132 -2.66 -0.04 16.72
CA ARG A 132 -1.82 -0.67 15.71
C ARG A 132 -2.59 -1.77 14.98
N ILE A 133 -2.28 -1.96 13.71
CA ILE A 133 -2.79 -3.06 12.90
C ILE A 133 -1.81 -4.23 12.98
N LEU A 134 -2.29 -5.41 13.34
CA LEU A 134 -1.49 -6.63 13.23
C LEU A 134 -1.31 -7.00 11.76
N ALA A 135 -0.06 -7.13 11.35
CA ALA A 135 0.35 -7.44 9.97
C ALA A 135 1.02 -8.83 9.92
N PRO A 136 0.26 -9.93 9.76
CA PRO A 136 0.75 -11.30 9.89
C PRO A 136 1.36 -11.81 8.56
N PHE A 137 2.41 -11.15 8.07
CA PHE A 137 3.00 -11.48 6.77
C PHE A 137 4.32 -12.25 6.84
N LEU A 138 4.93 -12.32 8.03
CA LEU A 138 6.22 -12.95 8.17
C LEU A 138 6.10 -14.46 8.05
N GLY A 139 7.02 -15.06 7.31
CA GLY A 139 7.12 -16.52 7.16
C GLY A 139 7.74 -17.23 8.36
N ARG A 140 8.38 -16.47 9.27
CA ARG A 140 9.04 -16.92 10.50
C ARG A 140 8.79 -15.94 11.65
N PHE A 141 9.32 -16.22 12.84
CA PHE A 141 9.24 -15.29 13.96
C PHE A 141 9.92 -13.96 13.63
N TYR A 142 9.34 -12.88 14.13
CA TYR A 142 9.77 -11.50 13.85
C TYR A 142 11.28 -11.27 14.09
N GLY A 143 11.80 -11.71 15.24
CA GLY A 143 13.21 -11.56 15.56
C GLY A 143 14.13 -12.27 14.56
N GLU A 144 13.76 -13.46 14.10
CA GLU A 144 14.51 -14.21 13.10
C GLU A 144 14.55 -13.48 11.75
N CYS A 145 13.38 -12.97 11.30
CA CYS A 145 13.29 -12.20 10.05
C CYS A 145 14.09 -10.90 10.12
N LEU A 146 14.08 -10.25 11.29
CA LEU A 146 14.82 -9.00 11.53
C LEU A 146 16.33 -9.25 11.49
N GLU A 147 16.84 -10.20 12.29
CA GLU A 147 18.28 -10.51 12.42
C GLU A 147 18.87 -11.14 11.15
N ASP A 148 18.04 -11.79 10.33
CA ASP A 148 18.43 -12.29 9.01
C ASP A 148 18.42 -11.20 7.93
N GLY A 149 17.95 -9.97 8.24
CA GLY A 149 17.86 -8.86 7.30
C GLY A 149 16.78 -9.03 6.23
N GLU A 150 15.75 -9.86 6.50
CA GLU A 150 14.60 -10.03 5.61
C GLU A 150 13.65 -8.82 5.69
N ILE A 151 13.68 -8.09 6.81
CA ILE A 151 12.96 -6.83 7.02
C ILE A 151 13.96 -5.71 6.80
N ALA A 152 13.73 -4.84 5.82
CA ALA A 152 14.65 -3.77 5.45
C ALA A 152 13.95 -2.42 5.33
N LEU A 153 14.61 -1.38 5.83
CA LEU A 153 14.24 0.01 5.62
C LEU A 153 14.69 0.44 4.21
N GLU A 154 13.77 1.00 3.45
CA GLU A 154 14.01 1.52 2.11
C GLU A 154 13.59 2.99 2.02
N TYR A 155 14.15 3.71 1.04
CA TYR A 155 13.78 5.07 0.73
C TYR A 155 13.53 5.25 -0.77
N GLY A 156 12.46 5.94 -1.13
CA GLY A 156 12.04 6.17 -2.50
C GLY A 156 11.20 7.44 -2.67
N PRO A 157 10.62 7.65 -3.85
CA PRO A 157 9.82 8.84 -4.15
C PRO A 157 8.62 9.02 -3.22
N ASP A 158 8.06 7.93 -2.70
CA ASP A 158 6.93 7.93 -1.77
C ASP A 158 7.41 7.96 -0.28
N GLY A 159 8.68 8.26 -0.03
CA GLY A 159 9.26 8.37 1.30
C GLY A 159 9.92 7.10 1.84
N PHE A 160 10.04 7.02 3.17
CA PHE A 160 10.61 5.85 3.84
C PHE A 160 9.55 4.77 4.04
N LYS A 161 9.94 3.52 3.80
CA LYS A 161 9.10 2.34 3.96
C LYS A 161 9.91 1.16 4.49
N VAL A 162 9.23 0.22 5.09
CA VAL A 162 9.80 -1.06 5.49
C VAL A 162 9.32 -2.12 4.52
N ALA A 163 10.24 -2.85 3.92
CA ALA A 163 9.99 -3.93 3.00
C ALA A 163 10.24 -5.29 3.67
N TYR A 164 9.41 -6.25 3.30
CA TYR A 164 9.58 -7.67 3.55
C TYR A 164 9.28 -8.39 2.23
N TYR A 165 10.33 -8.82 1.53
CA TYR A 165 10.25 -9.34 0.16
C TYR A 165 9.52 -8.38 -0.79
N ASN A 166 8.37 -8.79 -1.33
CA ASN A 166 7.55 -8.00 -2.25
C ASN A 166 6.49 -7.12 -1.57
N ILE A 167 6.39 -7.16 -0.25
CA ILE A 167 5.43 -6.34 0.52
C ILE A 167 6.18 -5.17 1.15
N ALA A 168 5.67 -3.95 1.00
CA ALA A 168 6.24 -2.76 1.61
C ALA A 168 5.18 -1.97 2.38
N PHE A 169 5.55 -1.49 3.56
CA PHE A 169 4.71 -0.72 4.47
C PHE A 169 5.28 0.70 4.62
N PRO A 170 4.48 1.76 4.42
CA PRO A 170 4.93 3.11 4.64
C PRO A 170 5.20 3.34 6.12
N LEU A 171 6.19 4.16 6.44
CA LEU A 171 6.42 4.60 7.79
C LEU A 171 5.61 5.86 8.09
N ARG A 172 5.17 5.98 9.34
CA ARG A 172 4.59 7.23 9.83
C ARG A 172 5.54 8.39 9.57
N ILE A 173 4.99 9.48 9.07
CA ILE A 173 5.78 10.67 8.73
C ILE A 173 6.55 11.24 9.96
N GLU A 174 5.99 11.13 11.17
CA GLU A 174 6.65 11.57 12.40
C GLU A 174 7.94 10.79 12.69
N SER A 175 8.02 9.54 12.22
CA SER A 175 9.20 8.68 12.37
C SER A 175 10.42 9.21 11.60
N TYR A 176 10.20 10.08 10.59
CA TYR A 176 11.27 10.64 9.77
C TYR A 176 12.25 11.43 10.59
N LEU A 177 11.82 12.04 11.70
CA LEU A 177 12.73 12.73 12.62
C LEU A 177 13.83 11.82 13.19
N ASN A 178 13.58 10.51 13.29
CA ASN A 178 14.59 9.56 13.79
C ASN A 178 15.80 9.48 12.86
N PHE A 179 15.59 9.61 11.54
CA PHE A 179 16.66 9.53 10.54
C PHE A 179 17.58 10.75 10.56
N PHE A 180 17.10 11.89 11.07
CA PHE A 180 17.82 13.16 11.07
C PHE A 180 18.34 13.58 12.44
N LYS A 181 18.25 12.71 13.47
CA LYS A 181 18.78 13.00 14.82
C LYS A 181 20.27 13.38 14.80
N ASN A 182 21.05 12.76 13.93
CA ASN A 182 22.49 12.97 13.80
C ASN A 182 22.86 13.91 12.62
N SER A 183 21.93 14.77 12.18
CA SER A 183 22.16 15.71 11.07
C SER A 183 23.19 16.80 11.33
N ALA A 184 23.77 16.87 12.55
CA ALA A 184 24.88 17.78 12.88
C ALA A 184 26.06 17.64 11.89
N HIS A 185 26.36 16.44 11.42
CA HIS A 185 27.40 16.21 10.42
C HIS A 185 27.13 16.86 9.05
N LEU A 186 25.86 17.13 8.73
CA LEU A 186 25.53 17.87 7.50
C LEU A 186 26.00 19.34 7.59
N ARG A 187 25.94 19.96 8.77
CA ARG A 187 26.43 21.33 8.98
C ARG A 187 27.95 21.48 8.79
N GLU A 188 28.70 20.42 9.02
CA GLU A 188 30.14 20.41 8.79
C GLU A 188 30.50 20.25 7.31
N LYS A 189 29.63 19.63 6.52
CA LYS A 189 29.87 19.31 5.11
C LYS A 189 29.17 20.25 4.13
N LEU A 190 28.11 20.93 4.56
CA LEU A 190 27.34 21.88 3.75
C LEU A 190 27.45 23.27 4.36
N ALA A 191 27.68 24.30 3.53
CA ALA A 191 27.61 25.67 3.95
C ALA A 191 26.22 26.01 4.52
N GLU A 192 26.15 26.90 5.50
CA GLU A 192 24.88 27.28 6.15
C GLU A 192 23.88 27.94 5.18
N ASP A 193 24.37 28.57 4.12
CA ASP A 193 23.60 29.19 3.04
C ASP A 193 23.29 28.23 1.88
N ASN A 194 23.65 26.95 1.99
CA ASN A 194 23.35 25.97 0.96
C ASN A 194 21.82 25.80 0.81
N PRO A 195 21.25 26.02 -0.39
CA PRO A 195 19.78 25.99 -0.58
C PRO A 195 19.14 24.66 -0.21
N ASP A 196 19.80 23.53 -0.49
CA ASP A 196 19.25 22.21 -0.18
C ASP A 196 19.30 21.91 1.32
N PHE A 197 20.34 22.46 2.01
CA PHE A 197 20.42 22.35 3.47
C PHE A 197 19.32 23.19 4.14
N ILE A 198 19.02 24.39 3.63
CA ILE A 198 17.91 25.23 4.11
C ILE A 198 16.59 24.49 3.90
N LYS A 199 16.34 23.93 2.69
CA LYS A 199 15.14 23.10 2.44
C LYS A 199 15.02 21.93 3.42
N LEU A 200 16.12 21.26 3.74
CA LEU A 200 16.12 20.18 4.72
C LEU A 200 15.72 20.68 6.12
N LEU A 201 16.23 21.84 6.55
CA LEU A 201 15.85 22.43 7.84
C LEU A 201 14.37 22.81 7.87
N ASP A 202 13.83 23.35 6.78
CA ASP A 202 12.40 23.64 6.64
C ASP A 202 11.54 22.39 6.74
N ILE A 203 11.94 21.29 6.08
CA ILE A 203 11.28 19.98 6.21
C ILE A 203 11.28 19.51 7.67
N LEU A 204 12.43 19.59 8.35
CA LEU A 204 12.54 19.16 9.75
C LEU A 204 11.70 20.03 10.69
N TYR A 205 11.54 21.31 10.37
CA TYR A 205 10.64 22.20 11.11
C TYR A 205 9.17 21.80 10.89
N VAL A 206 8.76 21.61 9.65
CA VAL A 206 7.39 21.16 9.32
C VAL A 206 7.07 19.81 9.97
N LEU A 207 8.01 18.84 9.92
CA LEU A 207 7.85 17.53 10.59
C LEU A 207 7.59 17.66 12.11
N LYS A 208 8.25 18.61 12.79
CA LYS A 208 8.03 18.84 14.23
C LYS A 208 6.68 19.46 14.54
N THR A 209 6.11 20.22 13.63
CA THR A 209 4.84 20.95 13.80
C THR A 209 3.63 20.21 13.22
N LEU A 210 3.86 19.15 12.43
CA LEU A 210 2.83 18.41 11.70
C LEU A 210 1.77 17.78 12.62
N SER A 211 2.16 17.36 13.83
CA SER A 211 1.26 16.72 14.80
C SER A 211 0.16 17.62 15.35
N SER A 212 0.22 18.92 15.08
CA SER A 212 -0.78 19.91 15.52
C SER A 212 -1.88 20.23 14.50
N SER A 213 -1.80 19.67 13.27
CA SER A 213 -2.83 19.89 12.24
C SER A 213 -3.92 18.82 12.33
N ASP A 214 -5.14 19.21 12.68
CA ASP A 214 -6.31 18.33 12.78
C ASP A 214 -7.05 18.15 11.43
N GLU A 215 -6.66 18.92 10.38
CA GLU A 215 -7.32 18.88 9.06
C GLU A 215 -6.65 17.83 8.15
N PRO A 216 -7.33 16.72 7.80
CA PRO A 216 -6.72 15.62 7.03
C PRO A 216 -6.17 16.03 5.67
N GLU A 217 -6.83 16.95 4.96
CA GLU A 217 -6.37 17.39 3.63
C GLU A 217 -5.11 18.26 3.73
N GLU A 218 -5.04 19.15 4.71
CA GLU A 218 -3.86 19.98 4.94
C GLU A 218 -2.66 19.10 5.31
N ARG A 219 -2.88 18.14 6.22
CA ARG A 219 -1.86 17.16 6.60
C ARG A 219 -1.37 16.36 5.41
N ALA A 220 -2.26 15.83 4.56
CA ALA A 220 -1.90 15.08 3.37
C ALA A 220 -1.06 15.92 2.38
N ASN A 221 -1.37 17.19 2.22
CA ASN A 221 -0.59 18.11 1.39
C ASN A 221 0.80 18.39 1.97
N GLN A 222 0.90 18.56 3.29
CA GLN A 222 2.18 18.74 3.99
C GLN A 222 3.07 17.50 3.85
N ILE A 223 2.51 16.28 3.99
CA ILE A 223 3.23 15.02 3.82
C ILE A 223 3.78 14.91 2.39
N LYS A 224 2.94 15.17 1.38
CA LYS A 224 3.40 15.17 -0.03
C LYS A 224 4.50 16.19 -0.29
N PHE A 225 4.39 17.37 0.31
CA PHE A 225 5.45 18.39 0.22
C PHE A 225 6.74 17.88 0.83
N ILE A 226 6.70 17.31 2.04
CA ILE A 226 7.87 16.74 2.73
C ILE A 226 8.51 15.64 1.89
N GLN A 227 7.74 14.65 1.47
CA GLN A 227 8.22 13.51 0.69
C GLN A 227 8.81 13.97 -0.65
N GLY A 228 8.10 14.81 -1.39
CA GLY A 228 8.54 15.33 -2.68
C GLY A 228 9.82 16.17 -2.58
N THR A 229 9.88 17.11 -1.61
CA THR A 229 11.04 17.97 -1.43
C THR A 229 12.25 17.17 -0.92
N LEU A 230 12.04 16.22 -0.01
CA LEU A 230 13.11 15.35 0.48
C LEU A 230 13.66 14.47 -0.65
N TRP A 231 12.79 13.96 -1.53
CA TRP A 231 13.21 13.20 -2.71
C TRP A 231 13.96 14.06 -3.73
N GLU A 232 13.54 15.31 -3.93
CA GLU A 232 14.24 16.27 -4.80
C GLU A 232 15.67 16.49 -4.31
N ILE A 233 15.85 16.86 -3.03
CA ILE A 233 17.19 17.13 -2.47
C ILE A 233 18.06 15.87 -2.38
N TYR A 234 17.48 14.70 -2.15
CA TYR A 234 18.18 13.41 -2.20
C TYR A 234 18.78 13.16 -3.59
N ASN A 235 18.08 13.50 -4.66
CA ASN A 235 18.57 13.29 -6.02
C ASN A 235 19.50 14.40 -6.52
N SER A 236 19.36 15.62 -6.01
CA SER A 236 20.16 16.77 -6.45
C SER A 236 21.45 16.99 -5.65
N ASN A 237 21.49 16.53 -4.39
CA ASN A 237 22.59 16.82 -3.48
C ASN A 237 23.31 15.55 -3.00
N ALA A 238 24.54 15.34 -3.51
CA ALA A 238 25.31 14.14 -3.21
C ALA A 238 25.65 13.97 -1.71
N VAL A 239 25.78 15.07 -0.94
CA VAL A 239 26.09 15.02 0.49
C VAL A 239 24.86 14.55 1.27
N ILE A 240 23.67 15.09 0.95
CA ILE A 240 22.41 14.68 1.59
C ILE A 240 22.08 13.23 1.20
N LYS A 241 22.29 12.87 -0.07
CA LYS A 241 22.13 11.49 -0.53
C LYS A 241 23.00 10.52 0.27
N ALA A 242 24.29 10.81 0.37
CA ALA A 242 25.23 9.96 1.12
C ALA A 242 24.84 9.83 2.60
N PHE A 243 24.33 10.91 3.21
CA PHE A 243 23.83 10.89 4.59
C PHE A 243 22.60 9.98 4.74
N ILE A 244 21.61 10.07 3.85
CA ILE A 244 20.42 9.22 3.88
C ILE A 244 20.82 7.76 3.63
N ASP A 245 21.65 7.48 2.62
CA ASP A 245 22.13 6.13 2.31
C ASP A 245 22.91 5.50 3.48
N GLU A 246 23.70 6.29 4.21
CA GLU A 246 24.39 5.85 5.42
C GLU A 246 23.43 5.57 6.57
N THR A 247 22.44 6.44 6.74
CA THR A 247 21.38 6.25 7.75
C THR A 247 20.61 4.97 7.49
N LEU A 248 20.22 4.70 6.22
CA LEU A 248 19.55 3.45 5.84
C LEU A 248 20.41 2.22 6.20
N ARG A 249 21.72 2.25 5.90
CA ARG A 249 22.63 1.16 6.26
C ARG A 249 22.71 0.94 7.77
N THR A 250 22.76 2.04 8.54
CA THR A 250 22.82 1.98 10.00
C THR A 250 21.55 1.35 10.60
N PHE A 251 20.37 1.70 10.07
CA PHE A 251 19.10 1.11 10.53
C PHE A 251 18.95 -0.34 10.12
N ASN A 252 19.38 -0.71 8.92
CA ASN A 252 19.25 -2.08 8.39
C ASN A 252 20.21 -3.09 9.06
N GLY A 253 21.12 -2.64 9.88
CA GLY A 253 22.00 -3.51 10.64
C GLY A 253 22.95 -4.36 9.77
N GLU A 254 23.57 -5.34 10.42
CA GLU A 254 24.49 -6.28 9.78
C GLU A 254 24.13 -7.71 10.20
N LYS A 255 23.83 -8.57 9.22
CA LYS A 255 23.50 -9.98 9.48
C LYS A 255 24.58 -10.68 10.29
N GLY A 256 24.19 -11.33 11.36
CA GLY A 256 25.09 -11.98 12.32
C GLY A 256 25.45 -11.12 13.54
N THR A 257 24.98 -9.87 13.60
CA THR A 257 25.18 -8.95 14.74
C THR A 257 23.81 -8.46 15.20
N ALA A 258 23.15 -9.20 16.10
CA ALA A 258 21.76 -8.95 16.52
C ALA A 258 21.55 -7.51 17.02
N GLU A 259 22.46 -6.96 17.81
CA GLU A 259 22.36 -5.60 18.35
C GLU A 259 22.37 -4.52 17.26
N SER A 260 22.88 -4.81 16.05
CA SER A 260 22.91 -3.85 14.94
C SER A 260 21.51 -3.52 14.41
N PHE A 261 20.50 -4.37 14.69
CA PHE A 261 19.11 -4.19 14.29
C PHE A 261 18.25 -3.44 15.32
N ASN A 262 18.81 -3.07 16.49
CA ASN A 262 18.05 -2.40 17.55
C ASN A 262 17.39 -1.09 17.10
N LEU A 263 18.04 -0.33 16.20
CA LEU A 263 17.46 0.91 15.67
C LEU A 263 16.25 0.63 14.76
N LEU A 264 16.30 -0.42 13.97
CA LEU A 264 15.16 -0.81 13.13
C LEU A 264 14.03 -1.36 13.97
N ASP A 265 14.30 -2.16 14.99
CA ASP A 265 13.30 -2.67 15.94
C ASP A 265 12.61 -1.51 16.69
N GLU A 266 13.39 -0.56 17.23
CA GLU A 266 12.84 0.64 17.88
C GLU A 266 11.94 1.43 16.90
N LEU A 267 12.38 1.63 15.66
CA LEU A 267 11.62 2.31 14.63
C LEU A 267 10.30 1.60 14.33
N LEU A 268 10.34 0.28 14.17
CA LEU A 268 9.15 -0.55 13.90
C LEU A 268 8.18 -0.56 15.08
N SER A 269 8.69 -0.48 16.30
CA SER A 269 7.85 -0.38 17.50
C SER A 269 7.00 0.90 17.55
N GLN A 270 7.34 1.93 16.79
CA GLN A 270 6.63 3.22 16.71
C GLN A 270 5.61 3.29 15.57
N GLN A 271 5.52 2.26 14.73
CA GLN A 271 4.62 2.28 13.57
C GLN A 271 3.18 1.91 13.95
N LEU A 272 2.24 2.21 13.02
CA LEU A 272 0.82 1.88 13.16
C LEU A 272 0.51 0.43 12.78
N PHE A 273 1.52 -0.34 12.44
CA PHE A 273 1.43 -1.78 12.20
C PHE A 273 2.42 -2.54 13.07
N ARG A 274 2.13 -3.81 13.31
CA ARG A 274 3.02 -4.76 13.97
C ARG A 274 3.19 -5.96 13.06
N LEU A 275 4.41 -6.17 12.58
CA LEU A 275 4.75 -7.35 11.79
C LEU A 275 4.75 -8.59 12.68
N SER A 276 4.15 -9.66 12.21
CA SER A 276 4.06 -10.92 12.98
C SER A 276 4.12 -12.15 12.06
N PHE A 277 4.49 -13.28 12.64
CA PHE A 277 4.48 -14.56 11.97
C PHE A 277 3.05 -15.02 11.72
N TRP A 278 2.69 -15.29 10.47
CA TRP A 278 1.32 -15.57 10.07
C TRP A 278 0.67 -16.75 10.81
N LYS A 279 1.46 -17.80 11.17
CA LYS A 279 0.90 -18.99 11.85
C LYS A 279 0.44 -18.75 13.28
N VAL A 280 1.07 -17.79 13.99
CA VAL A 280 0.74 -17.53 15.39
C VAL A 280 -0.18 -16.33 15.57
N ALA A 281 -0.29 -15.48 14.54
CA ALA A 281 -1.08 -14.27 14.59
C ALA A 281 -2.54 -14.45 14.15
N ALA A 282 -2.91 -15.62 13.63
CA ALA A 282 -4.23 -15.83 13.03
C ALA A 282 -5.41 -15.65 13.99
N GLU A 283 -5.19 -15.87 15.29
CA GLU A 283 -6.21 -15.72 16.35
C GLU A 283 -6.27 -14.29 16.94
N GLU A 284 -5.28 -13.45 16.66
CA GLU A 284 -5.11 -12.12 17.25
C GLU A 284 -5.32 -10.98 16.23
N ILE A 285 -5.78 -11.29 15.02
CA ILE A 285 -5.95 -10.30 13.96
C ILE A 285 -7.03 -9.28 14.36
N ASN A 286 -6.64 -8.02 14.43
CA ASN A 286 -7.52 -6.90 14.80
C ASN A 286 -7.98 -6.05 13.59
N LEU A 287 -7.67 -6.47 12.39
CA LEU A 287 -8.22 -5.97 11.14
C LEU A 287 -9.02 -7.10 10.50
N SER A 288 -10.28 -6.84 10.19
CA SER A 288 -11.11 -7.83 9.48
C SER A 288 -10.56 -8.05 8.08
N LEU A 289 -9.67 -9.03 7.96
CA LEU A 289 -9.12 -9.52 6.71
C LEU A 289 -9.67 -10.93 6.50
N ILE A 290 -10.56 -11.11 5.55
CA ILE A 290 -10.88 -12.46 5.11
C ILE A 290 -9.84 -12.87 4.09
N HIS A 291 -8.99 -13.80 4.51
CA HIS A 291 -7.95 -14.48 3.76
C HIS A 291 -6.75 -13.62 3.33
N ILE A 292 -5.74 -13.83 4.07
CA ILE A 292 -4.37 -13.65 3.62
C ILE A 292 -3.96 -14.91 2.86
#